data_8e26887e5a39d2c5a6476c0ccab319b7
#
_entry.id   8e26887e5a39d2c5a6476c0ccab319b7
#
_cell.length_a   1.000
_cell.length_b   1.000
_cell.length_c   1.000
_cell.angle_alpha   90.00
_cell.angle_beta   90.00
_cell.angle_gamma   90.00
#
_symmetry.space_group_name_H-M   'P 1'
#
loop_
_entity.id
_entity.type
_entity.pdbx_description
1 polymer ?
#
loop_
_entity_poly.entity_id
_entity_poly.type
_entity_poly.pdbx_seq_one_letter_code
_entity_poly.pdbx_strand_id
1 'polypeptide(L)'
;VNKKTNQTVVESVKPIQFEEKSVILNLKENPTEYFYGGGVQNGRFSHKGKIISIENQNSWTDGGVASPTPFYWSTNGYGVMWYTFKKGKYDFGAKDKGIVNLSHEENYLDVFFMVNEKPVDLLKDFYQLTGEPVLLPKFGFYQGHLNAYNRDYWKEDEKGILFEDGKKYKESQKDKTGIKESLNGELGNNYQFSARAVIDRYKKHDM
;
A
#
# COMPACT_ATOMS: atom_id res chain seq x y z
N VAL A 1 21.94 18.03 5.96
CA VAL A 1 22.59 18.82 4.90
C VAL A 1 23.22 17.87 3.89
N ASN A 2 22.99 18.10 2.61
CA ASN A 2 23.70 17.39 1.55
C ASN A 2 25.17 17.86 1.54
N LYS A 3 26.11 16.97 1.84
CA LYS A 3 27.55 17.30 1.95
C LYS A 3 28.19 17.73 0.63
N LYS A 4 27.63 17.33 -0.52
CA LYS A 4 28.16 17.70 -1.85
C LYS A 4 27.75 19.13 -2.25
N THR A 5 26.51 19.50 -1.96
CA THR A 5 25.93 20.79 -2.37
C THR A 5 25.91 21.81 -1.25
N ASN A 6 26.15 21.41 -0.01
CA ASN A 6 26.03 22.19 1.21
C ASN A 6 24.62 22.78 1.44
N GLN A 7 23.60 22.17 0.82
CA GLN A 7 22.21 22.59 0.96
C GLN A 7 21.52 21.84 2.09
N THR A 8 20.68 22.54 2.85
CA THR A 8 19.78 21.92 3.82
C THR A 8 18.62 21.26 3.07
N VAL A 9 18.54 19.94 3.09
CA VAL A 9 17.49 19.15 2.41
C VAL A 9 16.35 18.74 3.34
N VAL A 10 16.64 18.66 4.65
CA VAL A 10 15.66 18.36 5.70
C VAL A 10 16.04 19.12 6.97
N GLU A 11 15.06 19.65 7.66
CA GLU A 11 15.23 20.45 8.87
C GLU A 11 14.09 20.14 9.85
N SER A 12 14.42 19.97 11.12
CA SER A 12 13.41 19.87 12.18
C SER A 12 12.95 21.29 12.57
N VAL A 13 11.64 21.51 12.62
CA VAL A 13 11.06 22.81 13.00
C VAL A 13 10.69 22.90 14.48
N LYS A 14 10.67 21.76 15.16
CA LYS A 14 10.42 21.66 16.61
C LYS A 14 11.34 20.59 17.19
N PRO A 15 11.67 20.64 18.50
CA PRO A 15 12.33 19.54 19.17
C PRO A 15 11.51 18.25 19.02
N ILE A 16 12.20 17.11 19.05
CA ILE A 16 11.53 15.81 19.10
C ILE A 16 10.70 15.76 20.39
N GLN A 17 9.44 15.39 20.25
CA GLN A 17 8.50 15.33 21.37
C GLN A 17 8.31 13.88 21.79
N PHE A 18 8.56 13.59 23.05
CA PHE A 18 8.28 12.32 23.67
C PHE A 18 7.06 12.50 24.58
N GLU A 19 5.99 11.83 24.25
CA GLU A 19 4.77 11.77 25.04
C GLU A 19 4.68 10.41 25.73
N GLU A 20 3.71 10.22 26.62
CA GLU A 20 3.57 8.96 27.38
C GLU A 20 3.50 7.71 26.46
N LYS A 21 2.86 7.83 25.31
CA LYS A 21 2.61 6.71 24.37
C LYS A 21 2.98 7.03 22.92
N SER A 22 3.64 8.14 22.67
CA SER A 22 4.00 8.51 21.30
C SER A 22 5.28 9.30 21.21
N VAL A 23 5.96 9.16 20.09
CA VAL A 23 7.08 10.01 19.69
C VAL A 23 6.71 10.77 18.43
N ILE A 24 7.01 12.06 18.41
CA ILE A 24 6.64 12.96 17.31
C ILE A 24 7.87 13.67 16.79
N LEU A 25 8.04 13.61 15.47
CA LEU A 25 9.07 14.33 14.72
C LEU A 25 8.40 15.33 13.77
N ASN A 26 8.78 16.58 13.85
CA ASN A 26 8.26 17.64 13.02
C ASN A 26 9.36 18.17 12.07
N LEU A 27 9.15 18.01 10.77
CA LEU A 27 10.07 18.45 9.73
C LEU A 27 9.46 19.60 8.95
N LYS A 28 10.30 20.46 8.39
CA LYS A 28 9.90 21.55 7.52
C LYS A 28 9.47 21.00 6.16
N GLU A 29 8.30 21.40 5.69
CA GLU A 29 7.84 21.18 4.33
C GLU A 29 8.17 22.39 3.46
N ASN A 30 8.76 22.16 2.28
CA ASN A 30 8.92 23.21 1.29
C ASN A 30 7.70 23.29 0.35
N PRO A 31 7.33 24.47 -0.15
CA PRO A 31 6.14 24.65 -0.97
C PRO A 31 6.10 23.77 -2.23
N THR A 32 7.26 23.48 -2.83
CA THR A 32 7.41 22.69 -4.05
C THR A 32 7.74 21.21 -3.79
N GLU A 33 7.79 20.80 -2.53
CA GLU A 33 8.12 19.44 -2.11
C GLU A 33 6.95 18.50 -2.26
N TYR A 34 7.21 17.27 -2.71
CA TYR A 34 6.26 16.16 -2.81
C TYR A 34 6.81 14.93 -2.08
N PHE A 35 5.90 14.11 -1.59
CA PHE A 35 6.21 12.97 -0.73
C PHE A 35 5.64 11.68 -1.32
N TYR A 36 6.43 10.60 -1.28
CA TYR A 36 6.11 9.29 -1.83
C TYR A 36 6.57 8.19 -0.86
N GLY A 37 5.99 7.01 -0.95
CA GLY A 37 6.29 5.88 -0.08
C GLY A 37 5.16 5.57 0.89
N GLY A 38 5.48 5.17 2.12
CA GLY A 38 4.48 4.77 3.10
C GLY A 38 3.90 3.37 2.85
N GLY A 39 4.48 2.59 1.93
CA GLY A 39 3.97 1.28 1.52
C GLY A 39 2.77 1.38 0.58
N VAL A 40 1.88 0.39 0.63
CA VAL A 40 0.68 0.35 -0.22
C VAL A 40 -0.41 1.23 0.39
N GLN A 41 -0.53 2.44 -0.16
CA GLN A 41 -1.53 3.46 0.18
C GLN A 41 -2.46 3.61 -1.03
N ASN A 42 -3.61 2.93 -1.02
CA ASN A 42 -4.49 2.82 -2.17
C ASN A 42 -5.06 4.17 -2.64
N GLY A 43 -5.13 4.36 -3.96
CA GLY A 43 -5.68 5.56 -4.59
C GLY A 43 -4.84 6.83 -4.39
N ARG A 44 -3.57 6.70 -3.95
CA ARG A 44 -2.71 7.84 -3.65
C ARG A 44 -1.41 7.77 -4.44
N PHE A 45 -1.16 8.77 -5.26
CA PHE A 45 0.11 8.88 -5.98
C PHE A 45 1.13 9.73 -5.21
N SER A 46 0.71 10.86 -4.64
CA SER A 46 1.53 11.73 -3.79
C SER A 46 0.81 12.01 -2.47
N HIS A 47 1.59 12.15 -1.40
CA HIS A 47 1.05 12.38 -0.05
C HIS A 47 1.00 13.85 0.35
N LYS A 48 1.48 14.79 -0.49
CA LYS A 48 1.45 16.23 -0.18
C LYS A 48 0.04 16.69 0.18
N GLY A 49 -0.08 17.38 1.32
CA GLY A 49 -1.37 17.85 1.84
C GLY A 49 -2.29 16.74 2.33
N LYS A 50 -1.76 15.54 2.62
CA LYS A 50 -2.55 14.40 3.06
C LYS A 50 -1.98 13.79 4.35
N ILE A 51 -2.83 13.06 5.04
CA ILE A 51 -2.44 12.22 6.17
C ILE A 51 -2.49 10.77 5.70
N ILE A 52 -1.43 10.00 5.97
CA ILE A 52 -1.42 8.56 5.75
C ILE A 52 -1.27 7.82 7.07
N SER A 53 -1.88 6.63 7.14
CA SER A 53 -1.73 5.72 8.26
C SER A 53 -0.57 4.76 8.00
N ILE A 54 0.27 4.55 9.00
CA ILE A 54 1.27 3.49 9.04
C ILE A 54 0.75 2.41 9.99
N GLU A 55 -0.33 1.81 9.58
CA GLU A 55 -1.01 0.72 10.27
C GLU A 55 -1.69 -0.17 9.23
N ASN A 56 -1.47 -1.47 9.30
CA ASN A 56 -2.13 -2.40 8.39
C ASN A 56 -3.62 -2.50 8.72
N GLN A 57 -4.44 -2.01 7.81
CA GLN A 57 -5.90 -2.05 7.92
C GLN A 57 -6.52 -3.14 7.05
N ASN A 58 -5.70 -3.85 6.26
CA ASN A 58 -6.16 -4.81 5.25
C ASN A 58 -7.28 -4.23 4.36
N SER A 59 -7.17 -2.96 4.02
CA SER A 59 -8.14 -2.22 3.23
C SER A 59 -7.64 -2.01 1.81
N TRP A 60 -8.37 -2.53 0.85
CA TRP A 60 -8.06 -2.47 -0.59
C TRP A 60 -8.88 -1.43 -1.34
N THR A 61 -9.71 -0.68 -0.63
CA THR A 61 -10.50 0.42 -1.19
C THR A 61 -9.66 1.69 -1.36
N ASP A 62 -10.16 2.64 -2.13
CA ASP A 62 -9.53 3.94 -2.31
C ASP A 62 -9.34 4.65 -0.96
N GLY A 63 -8.13 5.15 -0.72
CA GLY A 63 -7.73 5.72 0.57
C GLY A 63 -7.38 4.71 1.67
N GLY A 64 -7.55 3.40 1.42
CA GLY A 64 -7.22 2.35 2.37
C GLY A 64 -5.73 2.01 2.43
N VAL A 65 -5.34 1.24 3.44
CA VAL A 65 -3.96 0.81 3.69
C VAL A 65 -3.89 -0.72 3.71
N ALA A 66 -3.14 -1.30 2.79
CA ALA A 66 -2.99 -2.74 2.69
C ALA A 66 -1.66 -3.27 3.23
N SER A 67 -0.57 -2.55 2.96
CA SER A 67 0.77 -2.94 3.41
C SER A 67 1.59 -1.67 3.69
N PRO A 68 1.48 -1.09 4.89
CA PRO A 68 2.21 0.12 5.25
C PRO A 68 3.69 -0.17 5.45
N THR A 69 4.52 0.82 5.11
CA THR A 69 5.95 0.79 5.39
C THR A 69 6.34 2.13 6.01
N PRO A 70 7.04 2.17 7.14
CA PRO A 70 7.43 3.41 7.81
C PRO A 70 8.64 4.07 7.13
N PHE A 71 8.60 4.11 5.81
CA PHE A 71 9.59 4.75 4.94
C PHE A 71 8.88 5.64 3.92
N TYR A 72 9.34 6.87 3.79
CA TYR A 72 8.96 7.75 2.70
C TYR A 72 10.19 8.51 2.17
N TRP A 73 10.06 9.03 0.98
CA TRP A 73 11.06 9.92 0.40
C TRP A 73 10.42 11.19 -0.17
N SER A 74 11.24 12.23 -0.25
CA SER A 74 10.86 13.56 -0.68
C SER A 74 11.60 13.97 -1.94
N THR A 75 10.92 14.74 -2.80
CA THR A 75 11.55 15.40 -3.97
C THR A 75 12.63 16.40 -3.57
N ASN A 76 12.72 16.75 -2.29
CA ASN A 76 13.78 17.63 -1.75
C ASN A 76 15.12 16.89 -1.52
N GLY A 77 15.21 15.60 -1.94
CA GLY A 77 16.45 14.81 -1.92
C GLY A 77 16.75 14.13 -0.58
N TYR A 78 15.72 13.73 0.15
CA TYR A 78 15.90 12.91 1.37
C TYR A 78 14.85 11.82 1.48
N GLY A 79 15.19 10.79 2.24
CA GLY A 79 14.27 9.74 2.71
C GLY A 79 14.34 9.63 4.22
N VAL A 80 13.24 9.19 4.81
CA VAL A 80 13.12 8.91 6.24
C VAL A 80 12.58 7.53 6.43
N MET A 81 13.32 6.68 7.13
CA MET A 81 12.87 5.38 7.58
C MET A 81 12.81 5.39 9.10
N TRP A 82 11.62 5.18 9.65
CA TRP A 82 11.44 4.95 11.09
C TRP A 82 11.50 3.46 11.36
N TYR A 83 12.49 3.03 12.12
CA TYR A 83 12.71 1.61 12.40
C TYR A 83 11.80 1.13 13.53
N THR A 84 10.57 0.80 13.16
CA THR A 84 9.54 0.39 14.11
C THR A 84 8.48 -0.51 13.47
N PHE A 85 7.80 -1.31 14.29
CA PHE A 85 6.59 -2.07 13.94
C PHE A 85 5.33 -1.49 14.60
N LYS A 86 5.46 -0.36 15.30
CA LYS A 86 4.34 0.28 15.97
C LYS A 86 3.53 1.11 14.99
N LYS A 87 2.27 1.28 15.34
CA LYS A 87 1.37 2.15 14.55
C LYS A 87 1.91 3.56 14.45
N GLY A 88 1.68 4.18 13.32
CA GLY A 88 2.10 5.54 13.07
C GLY A 88 1.14 6.31 12.20
N LYS A 89 1.37 7.60 12.13
CA LYS A 89 0.63 8.53 11.29
C LYS A 89 1.58 9.59 10.75
N TYR A 90 1.54 9.78 9.45
CA TYR A 90 2.34 10.80 8.76
C TYR A 90 1.41 11.84 8.14
N ASP A 91 1.55 13.07 8.59
CA ASP A 91 0.84 14.23 8.08
C ASP A 91 1.79 15.09 7.24
N PHE A 92 1.53 15.17 5.95
CA PHE A 92 2.35 15.90 4.98
C PHE A 92 1.74 17.26 4.67
N GLY A 93 1.56 18.08 5.71
CA GLY A 93 1.04 19.44 5.58
C GLY A 93 -0.48 19.55 5.44
N ALA A 94 -1.22 18.52 5.82
CA ALA A 94 -2.69 18.54 5.78
C ALA A 94 -3.27 19.38 6.91
N LYS A 95 -2.75 19.23 8.14
CA LYS A 95 -3.20 20.01 9.30
C LYS A 95 -2.47 21.33 9.38
N ASP A 96 -1.13 21.28 9.37
CA ASP A 96 -0.28 22.45 9.49
C ASP A 96 0.54 22.60 8.21
N LYS A 97 0.17 23.53 7.36
CA LYS A 97 0.92 23.83 6.13
C LYS A 97 2.36 24.19 6.46
N GLY A 98 3.30 23.63 5.70
CA GLY A 98 4.72 23.86 5.90
C GLY A 98 5.37 22.94 6.95
N ILE A 99 4.60 21.99 7.50
CA ILE A 99 5.10 21.03 8.49
C ILE A 99 4.74 19.60 8.06
N VAL A 100 5.74 18.73 8.02
CA VAL A 100 5.57 17.27 7.98
C VAL A 100 5.62 16.78 9.42
N ASN A 101 4.52 16.21 9.90
CA ASN A 101 4.43 15.64 11.23
C ASN A 101 4.42 14.11 11.14
N LEU A 102 5.40 13.47 11.73
CA LEU A 102 5.54 12.01 11.79
C LEU A 102 5.36 11.58 13.24
N SER A 103 4.52 10.59 13.48
CA SER A 103 4.30 10.04 14.82
C SER A 103 4.19 8.53 14.82
N HIS A 104 4.69 7.90 15.89
CA HIS A 104 4.51 6.47 16.18
C HIS A 104 4.13 6.24 17.65
N GLU A 105 3.35 5.18 17.89
CA GLU A 105 2.90 4.77 19.24
C GLU A 105 4.01 4.03 19.98
N GLU A 106 5.07 4.74 20.36
CA GLU A 106 6.22 4.22 21.09
C GLU A 106 6.87 5.31 21.93
N ASN A 107 7.84 4.96 22.76
CA ASN A 107 8.52 5.88 23.68
C ASN A 107 10.02 6.06 23.39
N TYR A 108 10.47 5.63 22.22
CA TYR A 108 11.84 5.81 21.74
C TYR A 108 11.84 6.22 20.27
N LEU A 109 12.95 6.78 19.82
CA LEU A 109 13.15 7.19 18.42
C LEU A 109 14.31 6.41 17.81
N ASP A 110 14.03 5.67 16.75
CA ASP A 110 15.04 5.03 15.91
C ASP A 110 14.72 5.35 14.46
N VAL A 111 15.48 6.27 13.88
CA VAL A 111 15.20 6.87 12.56
C VAL A 111 16.46 6.96 11.74
N PHE A 112 16.38 6.51 10.50
CA PHE A 112 17.41 6.67 9.49
C PHE A 112 17.04 7.79 8.53
N PHE A 113 17.95 8.73 8.32
CA PHE A 113 17.85 9.76 7.29
C PHE A 113 18.79 9.43 6.14
N MET A 114 18.24 9.35 4.95
CA MET A 114 18.97 9.15 3.70
C MET A 114 19.00 10.46 2.93
N VAL A 115 20.12 10.80 2.31
CA VAL A 115 20.26 12.06 1.56
C VAL A 115 20.89 11.77 0.21
N ASN A 116 20.10 11.87 -0.85
CA ASN A 116 20.50 11.68 -2.23
C ASN A 116 19.64 12.54 -3.15
N GLU A 117 20.23 13.03 -4.25
CA GLU A 117 19.52 13.88 -5.22
C GLU A 117 18.50 13.09 -6.06
N LYS A 118 18.78 11.81 -6.29
CA LYS A 118 17.94 10.95 -7.14
C LYS A 118 17.10 9.99 -6.28
N PRO A 119 15.79 9.86 -6.55
CA PRO A 119 14.94 8.93 -5.81
C PRO A 119 15.43 7.49 -5.83
N VAL A 120 16.00 7.03 -6.95
CA VAL A 120 16.53 5.68 -7.08
C VAL A 120 17.71 5.42 -6.12
N ASP A 121 18.49 6.43 -5.83
CA ASP A 121 19.62 6.29 -4.90
C ASP A 121 19.13 6.30 -3.44
N LEU A 122 18.05 7.04 -3.12
CA LEU A 122 17.38 6.93 -1.83
C LEU A 122 16.80 5.53 -1.58
N LEU A 123 16.27 4.89 -2.63
CA LEU A 123 15.81 3.50 -2.55
C LEU A 123 16.97 2.52 -2.34
N LYS A 124 18.13 2.75 -2.98
CA LYS A 124 19.33 1.93 -2.72
C LYS A 124 19.81 2.06 -1.28
N ASP A 125 19.81 3.27 -0.73
CA ASP A 125 20.16 3.48 0.68
C ASP A 125 19.17 2.76 1.61
N PHE A 126 17.88 2.77 1.29
CA PHE A 126 16.85 2.02 2.01
C PHE A 126 17.15 0.50 1.93
N TYR A 127 17.51 -0.02 0.76
CA TYR A 127 17.84 -1.44 0.60
C TYR A 127 19.11 -1.87 1.34
N GLN A 128 20.05 -0.96 1.59
CA GLN A 128 21.20 -1.25 2.45
C GLN A 128 20.79 -1.58 3.89
N LEU A 129 19.67 -1.02 4.36
CA LEU A 129 19.14 -1.28 5.70
C LEU A 129 18.20 -2.49 5.74
N THR A 130 17.41 -2.69 4.70
CA THR A 130 16.32 -3.69 4.68
C THR A 130 16.64 -4.94 3.88
N GLY A 131 17.72 -4.94 3.11
CA GLY A 131 18.03 -5.94 2.11
C GLY A 131 17.39 -5.62 0.75
N GLU A 132 17.96 -6.16 -0.30
CA GLU A 132 17.47 -5.98 -1.66
C GLU A 132 16.20 -6.81 -1.89
N PRO A 133 15.22 -6.29 -2.67
CA PRO A 133 14.05 -7.06 -3.03
C PRO A 133 14.43 -8.23 -3.93
N VAL A 134 13.74 -9.35 -3.77
CA VAL A 134 13.90 -10.51 -4.63
C VAL A 134 13.43 -10.15 -6.04
N LEU A 135 14.29 -10.37 -7.04
CA LEU A 135 13.90 -10.27 -8.43
C LEU A 135 12.94 -11.41 -8.78
N LEU A 136 11.67 -11.10 -8.89
CA LEU A 136 10.67 -12.08 -9.28
C LEU A 136 10.83 -12.45 -10.76
N PRO A 137 10.60 -13.73 -11.13
CA PRO A 137 10.49 -14.11 -12.53
C PRO A 137 9.31 -13.37 -13.17
N LYS A 138 9.37 -13.19 -14.51
CA LYS A 138 8.37 -12.40 -15.25
C LYS A 138 6.92 -12.81 -14.93
N PHE A 139 6.66 -14.12 -14.80
CA PHE A 139 5.32 -14.62 -14.47
C PHE A 139 4.82 -14.22 -13.07
N GLY A 140 5.72 -13.92 -12.14
CA GLY A 140 5.37 -13.46 -10.79
C GLY A 140 4.72 -12.06 -10.76
N PHE A 141 4.80 -11.30 -11.85
CA PHE A 141 4.12 -10.02 -12.01
C PHE A 141 2.69 -10.14 -12.57
N TYR A 142 2.33 -11.32 -13.06
CA TYR A 142 0.97 -11.60 -13.53
C TYR A 142 0.17 -12.16 -12.35
N GLN A 143 -0.49 -11.29 -11.61
CA GLN A 143 -1.27 -11.70 -10.45
C GLN A 143 -2.74 -11.84 -10.81
N GLY A 144 -3.28 -13.03 -10.56
CA GLY A 144 -4.71 -13.26 -10.50
C GLY A 144 -5.15 -13.43 -9.06
N HIS A 145 -6.18 -12.70 -8.63
CA HIS A 145 -6.80 -12.97 -7.35
C HIS A 145 -7.75 -14.17 -7.50
N LEU A 146 -7.36 -15.28 -6.94
CA LEU A 146 -8.23 -16.46 -6.83
C LEU A 146 -8.82 -16.46 -5.42
N ASN A 147 -10.14 -16.52 -5.31
CA ASN A 147 -10.81 -16.63 -4.02
C ASN A 147 -10.53 -18.01 -3.40
N ALA A 148 -9.47 -18.09 -2.60
CA ALA A 148 -9.01 -19.33 -1.99
C ALA A 148 -9.98 -19.91 -0.95
N TYR A 149 -10.94 -19.13 -0.51
CA TYR A 149 -11.84 -19.53 0.57
C TYR A 149 -13.11 -20.20 0.08
N ASN A 150 -13.39 -20.21 -1.21
CA ASN A 150 -14.60 -20.84 -1.81
C ASN A 150 -15.88 -20.51 -1.05
N ARG A 151 -16.03 -19.28 -0.63
CA ARG A 151 -17.13 -18.83 0.23
C ARG A 151 -18.22 -18.08 -0.52
N ASP A 152 -17.96 -17.74 -1.77
CA ASP A 152 -18.89 -16.97 -2.57
C ASP A 152 -19.92 -17.89 -3.23
N TYR A 153 -21.13 -17.42 -3.30
CA TYR A 153 -22.25 -18.11 -3.89
C TYR A 153 -22.84 -17.22 -4.98
N TRP A 154 -23.18 -17.82 -6.10
CA TRP A 154 -23.72 -17.12 -7.27
C TRP A 154 -25.17 -17.48 -7.47
N LYS A 155 -26.03 -16.48 -7.57
CA LYS A 155 -27.46 -16.61 -7.85
C LYS A 155 -27.81 -15.96 -9.15
N GLU A 156 -28.70 -16.57 -9.91
CA GLU A 156 -29.28 -15.97 -11.09
C GLU A 156 -30.05 -14.69 -10.71
N ASP A 157 -29.72 -13.58 -11.33
CA ASP A 157 -30.29 -12.25 -11.04
C ASP A 157 -30.15 -11.38 -12.31
N GLU A 158 -31.26 -10.78 -12.76
CA GLU A 158 -31.28 -9.93 -13.96
C GLU A 158 -30.33 -8.73 -13.89
N LYS A 159 -30.05 -8.24 -12.69
CA LYS A 159 -29.11 -7.15 -12.42
C LYS A 159 -27.68 -7.63 -12.18
N GLY A 160 -27.43 -8.92 -12.39
CA GLY A 160 -26.14 -9.56 -12.18
C GLY A 160 -25.17 -9.35 -13.32
N ILE A 161 -23.97 -9.94 -13.18
CA ILE A 161 -22.92 -10.01 -14.18
C ILE A 161 -23.28 -11.09 -15.18
N LEU A 162 -23.11 -10.83 -16.48
CA LEU A 162 -23.30 -11.80 -17.55
C LEU A 162 -22.16 -12.83 -17.52
N PHE A 163 -22.52 -14.10 -17.44
CA PHE A 163 -21.60 -15.23 -17.49
C PHE A 163 -21.59 -15.92 -18.88
N GLU A 164 -20.70 -16.88 -19.05
CA GLU A 164 -20.45 -17.56 -20.32
C GLU A 164 -21.63 -18.44 -20.82
N ASP A 165 -22.51 -18.82 -19.91
CA ASP A 165 -23.76 -19.54 -20.21
C ASP A 165 -24.89 -18.63 -20.73
N GLY A 166 -24.61 -17.34 -20.87
CA GLY A 166 -25.58 -16.33 -21.32
C GLY A 166 -26.54 -15.84 -20.23
N LYS A 167 -26.39 -16.32 -19.00
CA LYS A 167 -27.20 -15.91 -17.87
C LYS A 167 -26.48 -14.87 -17.02
N LYS A 168 -27.24 -14.11 -16.23
CA LYS A 168 -26.72 -13.13 -15.30
C LYS A 168 -26.75 -13.65 -13.88
N TYR A 169 -25.66 -13.47 -13.17
CA TYR A 169 -25.52 -13.91 -11.78
C TYR A 169 -25.01 -12.79 -10.90
N LYS A 170 -25.45 -12.81 -9.66
CA LYS A 170 -25.03 -11.91 -8.61
C LYS A 170 -24.39 -12.70 -7.47
N GLU A 171 -23.29 -12.17 -6.97
CA GLU A 171 -22.61 -12.75 -5.81
C GLU A 171 -23.48 -12.59 -4.55
N SER A 172 -23.57 -13.65 -3.76
CA SER A 172 -24.31 -13.67 -2.51
C SER A 172 -23.54 -14.48 -1.46
N GLN A 173 -23.10 -13.80 -0.41
CA GLN A 173 -22.46 -14.43 0.75
C GLN A 173 -23.41 -14.64 1.93
N LYS A 174 -24.56 -13.92 1.94
CA LYS A 174 -25.40 -13.82 3.14
C LYS A 174 -26.19 -15.07 3.44
N ASP A 175 -26.74 -15.72 2.43
CA ASP A 175 -27.69 -16.84 2.63
C ASP A 175 -27.10 -18.20 2.28
N LYS A 176 -25.87 -18.22 1.74
CA LYS A 176 -25.14 -19.44 1.34
C LYS A 176 -25.99 -20.36 0.44
N THR A 177 -26.90 -19.80 -0.34
CA THR A 177 -27.72 -20.54 -1.30
C THR A 177 -27.31 -20.15 -2.72
N GLY A 178 -27.56 -21.04 -3.70
CA GLY A 178 -27.13 -20.88 -5.07
C GLY A 178 -25.88 -21.71 -5.39
N ILE A 179 -25.18 -21.33 -6.44
CA ILE A 179 -24.00 -22.08 -6.92
C ILE A 179 -22.79 -21.61 -6.13
N LYS A 180 -22.16 -22.54 -5.41
CA LYS A 180 -20.92 -22.26 -4.67
C LYS A 180 -19.73 -22.24 -5.62
N GLU A 181 -18.87 -21.24 -5.49
CA GLU A 181 -17.59 -21.21 -6.16
C GLU A 181 -16.71 -22.40 -5.73
N SER A 182 -16.02 -23.02 -6.68
CA SER A 182 -15.13 -24.16 -6.43
C SER A 182 -13.73 -23.94 -7.01
N LEU A 183 -12.75 -24.72 -6.55
CA LEU A 183 -11.39 -24.64 -7.09
C LEU A 183 -11.28 -25.28 -8.47
N ASN A 184 -11.96 -26.41 -8.69
CA ASN A 184 -11.78 -27.24 -9.88
C ASN A 184 -13.04 -27.42 -10.74
N GLY A 185 -14.14 -26.80 -10.39
CA GLY A 185 -15.39 -26.99 -11.12
C GLY A 185 -16.04 -28.35 -10.92
N GLU A 186 -15.85 -28.95 -9.73
CA GLU A 186 -16.41 -30.28 -9.39
C GLU A 186 -17.94 -30.34 -9.46
N LEU A 187 -18.57 -29.20 -9.60
CA LEU A 187 -20.03 -29.05 -9.63
C LEU A 187 -20.64 -29.21 -11.04
N GLY A 188 -20.02 -29.98 -11.92
CA GLY A 188 -20.55 -30.27 -13.25
C GLY A 188 -20.59 -29.02 -14.17
N ASN A 189 -21.79 -28.60 -14.56
CA ASN A 189 -21.97 -27.47 -15.48
C ASN A 189 -21.59 -26.10 -14.88
N ASN A 190 -21.10 -26.07 -13.66
CA ASN A 190 -20.73 -24.83 -12.97
C ASN A 190 -19.25 -24.48 -13.09
N TYR A 191 -18.55 -25.00 -14.08
CA TYR A 191 -17.15 -24.70 -14.39
C TYR A 191 -16.86 -23.19 -14.38
N GLN A 192 -17.77 -22.36 -14.89
CA GLN A 192 -17.63 -20.91 -14.96
C GLN A 192 -17.45 -20.25 -13.57
N PHE A 193 -17.90 -20.89 -12.48
CA PHE A 193 -17.74 -20.43 -11.11
C PHE A 193 -16.50 -21.04 -10.42
N SER A 194 -15.59 -21.64 -11.17
CA SER A 194 -14.38 -22.23 -10.62
C SER A 194 -13.16 -21.31 -10.77
N ALA A 195 -12.20 -21.44 -9.86
CA ALA A 195 -10.92 -20.78 -10.00
C ALA A 195 -10.18 -21.18 -11.29
N ARG A 196 -10.38 -22.43 -11.75
CA ARG A 196 -9.83 -22.89 -13.03
C ARG A 196 -10.37 -22.07 -14.21
N ALA A 197 -11.64 -21.74 -14.23
CA ALA A 197 -12.22 -20.91 -15.28
C ALA A 197 -11.58 -19.50 -15.34
N VAL A 198 -11.22 -18.94 -14.19
CA VAL A 198 -10.50 -17.65 -14.13
C VAL A 198 -9.11 -17.79 -14.76
N ILE A 199 -8.38 -18.86 -14.43
CA ILE A 199 -7.05 -19.13 -15.00
C ILE A 199 -7.14 -19.33 -16.52
N ASP A 200 -8.12 -20.06 -17.00
CA ASP A 200 -8.29 -20.33 -18.43
C ASP A 200 -8.68 -19.06 -19.19
N ARG A 201 -9.47 -18.16 -18.59
CA ARG A 201 -9.76 -16.84 -19.14
C ARG A 201 -8.48 -15.97 -19.23
N TYR A 202 -7.65 -15.96 -18.19
CA TYR A 202 -6.38 -15.25 -18.24
C TYR A 202 -5.50 -15.75 -19.38
N LYS A 203 -5.36 -17.08 -19.53
CA LYS A 203 -4.61 -17.68 -20.65
C LYS A 203 -5.19 -17.29 -22.03
N LYS A 204 -6.52 -17.28 -22.15
CA LYS A 204 -7.20 -16.89 -23.39
C LYS A 204 -6.92 -15.45 -23.82
N HIS A 205 -6.64 -14.57 -22.86
CA HIS A 205 -6.36 -13.15 -23.08
C HIS A 205 -4.89 -12.78 -22.93
N ASP A 206 -3.98 -13.78 -22.91
CA ASP A 206 -2.53 -13.60 -22.74
C ASP A 206 -2.14 -12.81 -21.49
N MET A 207 -2.88 -13.02 -20.39
CA MET A 207 -2.68 -12.38 -19.09
C MET A 207 -1.97 -13.33 -18.11
#